data_4897d9a2cf7292184f568d8f26ab21ac
#
_entry.id   4897d9a2cf7292184f568d8f26ab21ac
#
_cell.length_a   1.000
_cell.length_b   1.000
_cell.length_c   1.000
_cell.angle_alpha   90.00
_cell.angle_beta   90.00
_cell.angle_gamma   90.00
#
_symmetry.space_group_name_H-M   'P 1'
#
loop_
_entity.id
_entity.type
_entity.pdbx_description
1 polymer ?
#
loop_
_entity_poly.entity_id
_entity_poly.type
_entity_poly.pdbx_seq_one_letter_code
_entity_poly.pdbx_strand_id
1 'polypeptide(L)'
;MNYENLLATYSLLALIRENCKEECNKSILNVFLPILKETLNRMLQKVGFELKGKNYTEIQSKAEEEFGLKIPIPVLETLMSEIARNSSADFVLNKDHSFIIKTPFGSQVGMDYKQQKKRIRKLEKNYKLYCEGLGVEGRFDELVAFIQDQKNRIFENKPSDIYAQGYHVSKYVYSKLKKKDEYYNTICDLYLGGVIASYLQFQIKERIVDTELLIDTNFYISLINLNTEEAYESCKQLFDLTIAMGYRYSILETTIEQIKILLSKRVDKINEKGLLASLNVADVLSACDRRNLTKTDLERYKDNLLDDLATKGINIIY
;
A
#
# COMPACT_ATOMS: atom_id res chain seq x y z
N MET A 1 -1.02 14.90 -19.19
CA MET A 1 -0.75 13.57 -18.61
C MET A 1 -0.76 12.54 -19.72
N ASN A 2 0.29 11.76 -19.91
CA ASN A 2 0.29 10.74 -20.96
C ASN A 2 -0.45 9.50 -20.43
N TYR A 3 -1.71 9.35 -20.81
CA TYR A 3 -2.61 8.32 -20.33
C TYR A 3 -2.10 6.90 -20.60
N GLU A 4 -1.45 6.67 -21.76
CA GLU A 4 -0.82 5.39 -22.09
C GLU A 4 0.31 5.04 -21.09
N ASN A 5 1.09 6.03 -20.66
CA ASN A 5 2.13 5.83 -19.67
C ASN A 5 1.56 5.36 -18.34
N LEU A 6 0.49 5.99 -17.87
CA LEU A 6 -0.18 5.62 -16.62
C LEU A 6 -0.73 4.19 -16.65
N LEU A 7 -1.41 3.80 -17.73
CA LEU A 7 -1.94 2.44 -17.88
C LEU A 7 -0.83 1.38 -17.92
N ALA A 8 0.26 1.66 -18.65
CA ALA A 8 1.42 0.76 -18.66
C ALA A 8 2.06 0.64 -17.27
N THR A 9 2.05 1.72 -16.50
CA THR A 9 2.54 1.71 -15.11
C THR A 9 1.63 0.90 -14.19
N TYR A 10 0.31 0.96 -14.36
CA TYR A 10 -0.60 0.10 -13.60
C TYR A 10 -0.31 -1.38 -13.86
N SER A 11 -0.20 -1.77 -15.13
CA SER A 11 0.14 -3.16 -15.48
C SER A 11 1.53 -3.56 -14.95
N LEU A 12 2.49 -2.64 -14.94
CA LEU A 12 3.83 -2.85 -14.38
C LEU A 12 3.79 -3.04 -12.85
N LEU A 13 3.00 -2.24 -12.11
CA LEU A 13 2.86 -2.38 -10.66
C LEU A 13 2.29 -3.75 -10.27
N ALA A 14 1.31 -4.25 -11.03
CA ALA A 14 0.78 -5.60 -10.84
C ALA A 14 1.88 -6.66 -11.03
N LEU A 15 2.68 -6.55 -12.08
CA LEU A 15 3.80 -7.46 -12.37
C LEU A 15 4.86 -7.40 -11.26
N ILE A 16 5.26 -6.21 -10.82
CA ILE A 16 6.24 -6.03 -9.73
C ILE A 16 5.74 -6.72 -8.46
N ARG A 17 4.47 -6.50 -8.09
CA ARG A 17 3.89 -7.14 -6.91
C ARG A 17 3.90 -8.67 -7.01
N GLU A 18 3.62 -9.22 -8.18
CA GLU A 18 3.64 -10.67 -8.39
C GLU A 18 5.06 -11.25 -8.21
N ASN A 19 6.08 -10.54 -8.71
CA ASN A 19 7.47 -11.00 -8.67
C ASN A 19 8.16 -10.77 -7.31
N CYS A 20 7.72 -9.77 -6.53
CA CYS A 20 8.37 -9.35 -5.28
C CYS A 20 7.50 -9.62 -4.04
N LYS A 21 6.81 -10.76 -3.98
CA LYS A 21 5.84 -11.08 -2.91
C LYS A 21 6.41 -10.92 -1.50
N GLU A 22 7.62 -11.41 -1.25
CA GLU A 22 8.24 -11.37 0.08
C GLU A 22 8.62 -9.94 0.51
N GLU A 23 9.16 -9.13 -0.38
CA GLU A 23 9.54 -7.74 -0.08
C GLU A 23 8.31 -6.83 0.02
N CYS A 24 7.30 -7.07 -0.81
CA CYS A 24 6.04 -6.32 -0.79
C CYS A 24 5.17 -6.63 0.45
N ASN A 25 5.35 -7.80 1.08
CA ASN A 25 4.67 -8.13 2.32
C ASN A 25 5.15 -7.27 3.51
N LYS A 26 6.38 -6.72 3.45
CA LYS A 26 6.90 -5.82 4.48
C LYS A 26 6.26 -4.43 4.40
N SER A 27 6.04 -3.93 3.21
CA SER A 27 5.33 -2.66 2.95
C SER A 27 4.84 -2.61 1.51
N ILE A 28 3.58 -2.20 1.31
CA ILE A 28 3.03 -1.97 -0.03
C ILE A 28 3.81 -0.89 -0.80
N LEU A 29 4.47 0.03 -0.09
CA LEU A 29 5.31 1.06 -0.70
C LEU A 29 6.50 0.46 -1.45
N ASN A 30 7.00 -0.71 -1.06
CA ASN A 30 8.11 -1.38 -1.73
C ASN A 30 7.81 -1.74 -3.19
N VAL A 31 6.54 -1.85 -3.57
CA VAL A 31 6.12 -2.03 -4.97
C VAL A 31 6.58 -0.86 -5.86
N PHE A 32 6.74 0.33 -5.29
CA PHE A 32 7.16 1.53 -6.03
C PHE A 32 8.68 1.70 -6.11
N LEU A 33 9.46 0.98 -5.29
CA LEU A 33 10.93 1.06 -5.30
C LEU A 33 11.55 0.80 -6.67
N PRO A 34 11.14 -0.24 -7.44
CA PRO A 34 11.71 -0.49 -8.77
C PRO A 34 11.43 0.65 -9.75
N ILE A 35 10.23 1.27 -9.69
CA ILE A 35 9.87 2.43 -10.53
C ILE A 35 10.70 3.65 -10.14
N LEU A 36 10.91 3.89 -8.84
CA LEU A 36 11.74 4.98 -8.36
C LEU A 36 13.20 4.80 -8.81
N LYS A 37 13.76 3.61 -8.63
CA LYS A 37 15.14 3.28 -9.10
C LYS A 37 15.28 3.50 -10.60
N GLU A 38 14.32 3.10 -11.41
CA GLU A 38 14.33 3.33 -12.85
C GLU A 38 14.21 4.82 -13.20
N THR A 39 13.40 5.58 -12.47
CA THR A 39 13.31 7.04 -12.62
C THR A 39 14.65 7.69 -12.38
N LEU A 40 15.33 7.33 -11.28
CA LEU A 40 16.65 7.83 -10.92
C LEU A 40 17.71 7.42 -11.95
N ASN A 41 17.67 6.20 -12.48
CA ASN A 41 18.55 5.73 -13.55
C ASN A 41 18.39 6.58 -14.82
N ARG A 42 17.17 6.91 -15.21
CA ARG A 42 16.92 7.77 -16.39
C ARG A 42 17.38 9.21 -16.18
N MET A 43 17.26 9.72 -14.93
CA MET A 43 17.84 11.02 -14.58
C MET A 43 19.36 10.98 -14.67
N LEU A 44 20.02 9.94 -14.12
CA LEU A 44 21.46 9.76 -14.18
C LEU A 44 21.96 9.63 -15.62
N GLN A 45 21.29 8.87 -16.48
CA GLN A 45 21.64 8.72 -17.90
C GLN A 45 21.67 10.05 -18.67
N LYS A 46 20.81 11.02 -18.30
CA LYS A 46 20.82 12.35 -18.92
C LYS A 46 22.04 13.19 -18.53
N VAL A 47 22.57 12.98 -17.32
CA VAL A 47 23.73 13.69 -16.79
C VAL A 47 25.05 13.04 -17.17
N GLY A 48 25.06 11.71 -17.26
CA GLY A 48 26.16 10.91 -17.82
C GLY A 48 27.13 10.30 -16.81
N PHE A 49 27.37 10.89 -15.63
CA PHE A 49 28.37 10.36 -14.69
C PHE A 49 28.01 10.45 -13.19
N GLU A 50 27.39 11.52 -12.73
CA GLU A 50 26.96 11.70 -11.34
C GLU A 50 25.70 12.55 -11.31
N LEU A 51 24.64 12.05 -10.67
CA LEU A 51 23.41 12.80 -10.48
C LEU A 51 23.41 13.44 -9.09
N LYS A 52 23.35 14.76 -9.04
CA LYS A 52 23.15 15.54 -7.81
C LYS A 52 21.77 16.15 -7.82
N GLY A 53 20.88 15.66 -6.95
CA GLY A 53 19.55 16.22 -6.78
C GLY A 53 19.44 17.07 -5.51
N LYS A 54 18.69 18.16 -5.59
CA LYS A 54 18.53 19.11 -4.47
C LYS A 54 17.28 18.83 -3.65
N ASN A 55 16.25 18.27 -4.28
CA ASN A 55 14.97 18.00 -3.63
C ASN A 55 14.22 16.87 -4.34
N TYR A 56 13.14 16.38 -3.73
CA TYR A 56 12.34 15.31 -4.30
C TYR A 56 11.34 15.75 -5.38
N THR A 57 11.12 17.06 -5.55
CA THR A 57 10.19 17.59 -6.55
C THR A 57 10.65 17.23 -7.97
N GLU A 58 11.96 17.25 -8.22
CA GLU A 58 12.54 16.85 -9.51
C GLU A 58 12.26 15.37 -9.81
N ILE A 59 12.38 14.50 -8.78
CA ILE A 59 12.08 13.07 -8.91
C ILE A 59 10.59 12.86 -9.16
N GLN A 60 9.73 13.58 -8.42
CA GLN A 60 8.28 13.51 -8.59
C GLN A 60 7.87 13.90 -10.02
N SER A 61 8.38 15.03 -10.50
CA SER A 61 8.07 15.51 -11.86
C SER A 61 8.57 14.54 -12.92
N LYS A 62 9.74 13.93 -12.70
CA LYS A 62 10.31 12.95 -13.64
C LYS A 62 9.54 11.64 -13.65
N ALA A 63 9.11 11.14 -12.49
CA ALA A 63 8.26 9.96 -12.39
C ALA A 63 6.90 10.19 -13.08
N GLU A 64 6.31 11.38 -12.92
CA GLU A 64 5.06 11.76 -13.57
C GLU A 64 5.22 11.87 -15.09
N GLU A 65 6.32 12.46 -15.58
CA GLU A 65 6.63 12.56 -17.03
C GLU A 65 6.78 11.16 -17.66
N GLU A 66 7.57 10.28 -17.06
CA GLU A 66 7.99 9.02 -17.67
C GLU A 66 6.96 7.89 -17.48
N PHE A 67 6.34 7.84 -16.30
CA PHE A 67 5.45 6.77 -15.89
C PHE A 67 3.99 7.21 -15.71
N GLY A 68 3.69 8.51 -15.79
CA GLY A 68 2.37 9.04 -15.50
C GLY A 68 1.97 8.93 -14.02
N LEU A 69 2.91 8.64 -13.12
CA LEU A 69 2.67 8.36 -11.72
C LEU A 69 3.22 9.48 -10.84
N LYS A 70 2.33 10.24 -10.20
CA LYS A 70 2.71 11.27 -9.23
C LYS A 70 2.89 10.63 -7.86
N ILE A 71 4.15 10.46 -7.44
CA ILE A 71 4.48 9.90 -6.12
C ILE A 71 4.52 11.07 -5.11
N PRO A 72 3.74 11.03 -4.02
CA PRO A 72 3.76 12.07 -2.98
C PRO A 72 5.14 12.21 -2.32
N ILE A 73 5.51 13.42 -1.94
CA ILE A 73 6.81 13.71 -1.32
C ILE A 73 7.09 12.85 -0.07
N PRO A 74 6.15 12.67 0.89
CA PRO A 74 6.39 11.79 2.05
C PRO A 74 6.68 10.34 1.68
N VAL A 75 6.07 9.84 0.59
CA VAL A 75 6.35 8.50 0.07
C VAL A 75 7.74 8.44 -0.55
N LEU A 76 8.13 9.47 -1.31
CA LEU A 76 9.50 9.57 -1.83
C LEU A 76 10.55 9.59 -0.72
N GLU A 77 10.32 10.31 0.36
CA GLU A 77 11.20 10.34 1.55
C GLU A 77 11.41 8.93 2.12
N THR A 78 10.32 8.18 2.30
CA THR A 78 10.38 6.80 2.79
C THR A 78 11.15 5.90 1.83
N LEU A 79 10.84 5.95 0.53
CA LEU A 79 11.47 5.11 -0.48
C LEU A 79 12.96 5.46 -0.69
N MET A 80 13.33 6.75 -0.67
CA MET A 80 14.72 7.20 -0.78
C MET A 80 15.54 6.76 0.42
N SER A 81 14.97 6.80 1.62
CA SER A 81 15.59 6.29 2.84
C SER A 81 15.81 4.78 2.76
N GLU A 82 14.87 4.03 2.19
CA GLU A 82 15.01 2.58 1.98
C GLU A 82 16.10 2.26 0.94
N ILE A 83 16.19 3.03 -0.15
CA ILE A 83 17.30 2.90 -1.11
C ILE A 83 18.64 3.19 -0.42
N ALA A 84 18.74 4.24 0.41
CA ALA A 84 19.96 4.60 1.10
C ALA A 84 20.45 3.49 2.05
N ARG A 85 19.54 2.80 2.74
CA ARG A 85 19.90 1.67 3.62
C ARG A 85 20.49 0.49 2.85
N ASN A 86 19.99 0.24 1.64
CA ASN A 86 20.34 -0.94 0.83
C ASN A 86 21.46 -0.70 -0.18
N SER A 87 21.87 0.55 -0.42
CA SER A 87 22.78 0.93 -1.51
C SER A 87 23.85 1.94 -1.07
N SER A 88 24.39 1.79 0.12
CA SER A 88 25.24 2.78 0.82
C SER A 88 26.52 3.23 0.11
N ALA A 89 27.07 2.49 -0.85
CA ALA A 89 28.33 2.85 -1.52
C ALA A 89 28.16 3.86 -2.66
N ASP A 90 27.07 3.76 -3.41
CA ASP A 90 26.84 4.52 -4.65
C ASP A 90 25.71 5.55 -4.55
N PHE A 91 25.00 5.53 -3.44
CA PHE A 91 23.89 6.43 -3.15
C PHE A 91 24.09 7.13 -1.80
N VAL A 92 24.19 8.44 -1.83
CA VAL A 92 24.29 9.27 -0.62
C VAL A 92 23.00 10.11 -0.48
N LEU A 93 22.34 10.01 0.65
CA LEU A 93 21.18 10.80 1.02
C LEU A 93 21.56 11.69 2.21
N ASN A 94 21.43 13.00 2.05
CA ASN A 94 21.71 13.98 3.09
C ASN A 94 20.45 14.32 3.89
N LYS A 95 20.64 14.90 5.08
CA LYS A 95 19.53 15.32 5.98
C LYS A 95 18.65 16.43 5.40
N ASP A 96 19.17 17.22 4.47
CA ASP A 96 18.47 18.29 3.76
C ASP A 96 17.71 17.80 2.51
N HIS A 97 17.53 16.47 2.39
CA HIS A 97 16.92 15.76 1.25
C HIS A 97 17.68 15.89 -0.07
N SER A 98 18.86 16.48 -0.08
CA SER A 98 19.75 16.39 -1.24
C SER A 98 20.35 14.99 -1.36
N PHE A 99 20.60 14.56 -2.59
CA PHE A 99 21.10 13.21 -2.84
C PHE A 99 22.15 13.18 -3.95
N ILE A 100 23.00 12.15 -3.93
CA ILE A 100 24.03 11.90 -4.93
C ILE A 100 23.93 10.44 -5.36
N ILE A 101 23.87 10.21 -6.68
CA ILE A 101 23.88 8.88 -7.28
C ILE A 101 25.08 8.79 -8.23
N LYS A 102 25.95 7.80 -8.02
CA LYS A 102 27.18 7.61 -8.80
C LYS A 102 27.05 6.50 -9.85
N THR A 103 26.31 5.44 -9.53
CA THR A 103 26.12 4.30 -10.43
C THR A 103 24.62 3.99 -10.61
N PRO A 104 24.24 3.46 -11.79
CA PRO A 104 22.85 3.05 -12.01
C PRO A 104 22.45 1.89 -11.09
N PHE A 105 21.23 1.91 -10.62
CA PHE A 105 20.63 0.76 -9.92
C PHE A 105 20.35 -0.37 -10.90
N GLY A 106 20.58 -1.62 -10.49
CA GLY A 106 20.13 -2.78 -11.25
C GLY A 106 18.60 -2.77 -11.38
N SER A 107 18.09 -2.72 -12.61
CA SER A 107 16.65 -2.66 -12.88
C SER A 107 16.31 -3.33 -14.20
N GLN A 108 15.26 -4.17 -14.19
CA GLN A 108 14.63 -4.72 -15.41
C GLN A 108 13.38 -3.93 -15.81
N VAL A 109 12.97 -2.97 -15.00
CA VAL A 109 11.74 -2.19 -15.14
C VAL A 109 11.61 -1.52 -16.51
N GLY A 110 12.71 -1.02 -17.07
CA GLY A 110 12.67 -0.38 -18.38
C GLY A 110 12.25 -1.32 -19.52
N MET A 111 12.65 -2.60 -19.47
CA MET A 111 12.26 -3.62 -20.43
C MET A 111 10.80 -4.05 -20.19
N ASP A 112 10.46 -4.34 -18.94
CA ASP A 112 9.11 -4.74 -18.55
C ASP A 112 8.09 -3.65 -18.90
N TYR A 113 8.41 -2.40 -18.65
CA TYR A 113 7.57 -1.26 -19.01
C TYR A 113 7.28 -1.16 -20.51
N LYS A 114 8.29 -1.38 -21.37
CA LYS A 114 8.07 -1.44 -22.82
C LYS A 114 7.15 -2.59 -23.23
N GLN A 115 7.26 -3.73 -22.55
CA GLN A 115 6.41 -4.87 -22.78
C GLN A 115 4.96 -4.57 -22.35
N GLN A 116 4.77 -3.93 -21.18
CA GLN A 116 3.43 -3.54 -20.73
C GLN A 116 2.76 -2.56 -21.71
N LYS A 117 3.49 -1.56 -22.24
CA LYS A 117 2.95 -0.69 -23.30
C LYS A 117 2.44 -1.47 -24.52
N LYS A 118 3.19 -2.48 -24.97
CA LYS A 118 2.75 -3.32 -26.09
C LYS A 118 1.46 -4.09 -25.75
N ARG A 119 1.34 -4.62 -24.51
CA ARG A 119 0.13 -5.31 -24.04
C ARG A 119 -1.08 -4.38 -24.02
N ILE A 120 -0.93 -3.14 -23.54
CA ILE A 120 -2.00 -2.14 -23.52
C ILE A 120 -2.47 -1.81 -24.94
N ARG A 121 -1.55 -1.57 -25.88
CA ARG A 121 -1.90 -1.30 -27.29
C ARG A 121 -2.62 -2.48 -27.95
N LYS A 122 -2.23 -3.71 -27.63
CA LYS A 122 -2.94 -4.91 -28.10
C LYS A 122 -4.36 -4.99 -27.54
N LEU A 123 -4.53 -4.71 -26.24
CA LEU A 123 -5.84 -4.68 -25.60
C LEU A 123 -6.73 -3.62 -26.24
N GLU A 124 -6.24 -2.39 -26.45
CA GLU A 124 -6.96 -1.31 -27.10
C GLU A 124 -7.41 -1.71 -28.50
N LYS A 125 -6.50 -2.25 -29.31
CA LYS A 125 -6.84 -2.73 -30.67
C LYS A 125 -7.91 -3.82 -30.64
N ASN A 126 -7.80 -4.79 -29.73
CA ASN A 126 -8.77 -5.87 -29.60
C ASN A 126 -10.14 -5.36 -29.16
N TYR A 127 -10.19 -4.38 -28.25
CA TYR A 127 -11.43 -3.76 -27.81
C TYR A 127 -12.10 -2.98 -28.96
N LYS A 128 -11.36 -2.19 -29.73
CA LYS A 128 -11.88 -1.46 -30.89
C LYS A 128 -12.48 -2.42 -31.93
N LEU A 129 -11.77 -3.48 -32.30
CA LEU A 129 -12.29 -4.51 -33.23
C LEU A 129 -13.58 -5.19 -32.71
N TYR A 130 -13.66 -5.42 -31.41
CA TYR A 130 -14.89 -5.96 -30.81
C TYR A 130 -16.06 -4.99 -30.95
N CYS A 131 -15.86 -3.71 -30.68
CA CYS A 131 -16.89 -2.68 -30.82
C CYS A 131 -17.32 -2.49 -32.28
N GLU A 132 -16.37 -2.48 -33.24
CA GLU A 132 -16.65 -2.45 -34.67
C GLU A 132 -17.56 -3.62 -35.11
N GLY A 133 -17.29 -4.82 -34.56
CA GLY A 133 -18.13 -6.00 -34.81
C GLY A 133 -19.56 -5.90 -34.26
N LEU A 134 -19.80 -4.98 -33.33
CA LEU A 134 -21.13 -4.66 -32.80
C LEU A 134 -21.78 -3.44 -33.46
N GLY A 135 -21.08 -2.76 -34.36
CA GLY A 135 -21.56 -1.52 -35.00
C GLY A 135 -21.59 -0.32 -34.04
N VAL A 136 -20.77 -0.35 -32.94
CA VAL A 136 -20.63 0.76 -31.97
C VAL A 136 -19.25 1.36 -32.05
N GLU A 137 -19.15 2.67 -31.73
CA GLU A 137 -17.85 3.33 -31.64
C GLU A 137 -17.06 2.78 -30.42
N GLY A 138 -15.87 2.23 -30.68
CA GLY A 138 -15.01 1.63 -29.65
C GLY A 138 -14.10 2.66 -28.99
N ARG A 139 -14.53 3.27 -27.91
CA ARG A 139 -13.75 4.23 -27.12
C ARG A 139 -13.02 3.50 -26.00
N PHE A 140 -11.69 3.41 -26.10
CA PHE A 140 -10.87 2.68 -25.13
C PHE A 140 -10.93 3.28 -23.71
N ASP A 141 -11.14 4.60 -23.61
CA ASP A 141 -11.35 5.29 -22.34
C ASP A 141 -12.59 4.79 -21.58
N GLU A 142 -13.63 4.29 -22.27
CA GLU A 142 -14.79 3.68 -21.62
C GLU A 142 -14.43 2.36 -20.92
N LEU A 143 -13.62 1.51 -21.57
CA LEU A 143 -13.12 0.29 -20.95
C LEU A 143 -12.27 0.61 -19.72
N VAL A 144 -11.40 1.59 -19.83
CA VAL A 144 -10.54 1.99 -18.69
C VAL A 144 -11.38 2.63 -17.59
N ALA A 145 -12.34 3.48 -17.90
CA ALA A 145 -13.27 4.06 -16.94
C ALA A 145 -14.04 2.96 -16.19
N PHE A 146 -14.51 1.93 -16.89
CA PHE A 146 -15.14 0.77 -16.27
C PHE A 146 -14.22 0.06 -15.28
N ILE A 147 -12.95 -0.19 -15.66
CA ILE A 147 -11.96 -0.82 -14.76
C ILE A 147 -11.69 0.06 -13.53
N GLN A 148 -11.58 1.38 -13.71
CA GLN A 148 -11.36 2.35 -12.63
C GLN A 148 -12.55 2.45 -11.67
N ASP A 149 -13.77 2.38 -12.20
CA ASP A 149 -14.99 2.41 -11.39
C ASP A 149 -15.10 1.20 -10.46
N GLN A 150 -14.71 0.01 -10.93
CA GLN A 150 -14.64 -1.18 -10.08
C GLN A 150 -13.64 -1.00 -8.93
N LYS A 151 -12.55 -0.28 -9.14
CA LYS A 151 -11.58 0.08 -8.10
C LYS A 151 -12.21 1.01 -7.04
N ASN A 152 -12.90 2.05 -7.48
CA ASN A 152 -13.53 3.03 -6.59
C ASN A 152 -14.59 2.40 -5.69
N ARG A 153 -15.27 1.35 -6.14
CA ARG A 153 -16.23 0.59 -5.34
C ARG A 153 -15.63 -0.03 -4.09
N ILE A 154 -14.39 -0.51 -4.17
CA ILE A 154 -13.70 -1.10 -3.01
C ILE A 154 -13.38 -0.02 -1.96
N PHE A 155 -13.01 1.19 -2.41
CA PHE A 155 -12.53 2.25 -1.51
C PHE A 155 -13.63 3.23 -1.06
N GLU A 156 -14.65 3.47 -1.87
CA GLU A 156 -15.63 4.52 -1.60
C GLU A 156 -16.99 4.00 -1.13
N ASN A 157 -17.21 2.69 -1.20
CA ASN A 157 -18.49 2.05 -0.82
C ASN A 157 -19.72 2.68 -1.51
N LYS A 158 -19.54 3.31 -2.69
CA LYS A 158 -20.60 3.95 -3.45
C LYS A 158 -21.19 2.97 -4.47
N PRO A 159 -22.52 2.88 -4.58
CA PRO A 159 -23.13 2.18 -5.70
C PRO A 159 -22.74 2.90 -6.99
N SER A 160 -22.08 2.20 -7.91
CA SER A 160 -21.78 2.78 -9.22
C SER A 160 -22.98 2.65 -10.12
N ASP A 161 -23.21 3.65 -10.96
CA ASP A 161 -24.09 3.54 -12.12
C ASP A 161 -23.42 2.63 -13.18
N ILE A 162 -23.53 1.32 -12.98
CA ILE A 162 -23.01 0.30 -13.93
C ILE A 162 -23.53 0.55 -15.34
N TYR A 163 -24.66 1.20 -15.46
CA TYR A 163 -25.34 1.49 -16.73
C TYR A 163 -24.77 2.72 -17.46
N ALA A 164 -23.98 3.58 -16.81
CA ALA A 164 -23.46 4.80 -17.42
C ALA A 164 -22.38 4.52 -18.50
N GLN A 165 -21.75 3.34 -18.50
CA GLN A 165 -20.61 3.03 -19.38
C GLN A 165 -20.96 2.08 -20.54
N GLY A 166 -22.22 1.77 -20.73
CA GLY A 166 -22.69 0.93 -21.83
C GLY A 166 -22.55 -0.59 -21.61
N TYR A 167 -23.56 -1.32 -22.02
CA TYR A 167 -23.64 -2.78 -21.87
C TYR A 167 -22.53 -3.52 -22.65
N HIS A 168 -22.00 -2.95 -23.73
CA HIS A 168 -20.96 -3.56 -24.55
C HIS A 168 -19.62 -3.70 -23.81
N VAL A 169 -19.25 -2.75 -22.92
CA VAL A 169 -18.01 -2.82 -22.12
C VAL A 169 -18.05 -4.00 -21.14
N SER A 170 -19.11 -4.11 -20.37
CA SER A 170 -19.26 -5.21 -19.41
C SER A 170 -19.31 -6.57 -20.12
N LYS A 171 -19.98 -6.65 -21.28
CA LYS A 171 -20.05 -7.84 -22.11
C LYS A 171 -18.67 -8.22 -22.68
N TYR A 172 -17.86 -7.23 -23.08
CA TYR A 172 -16.49 -7.47 -23.52
C TYR A 172 -15.66 -8.08 -22.38
N VAL A 173 -15.62 -7.44 -21.19
CA VAL A 173 -14.88 -7.93 -20.04
C VAL A 173 -15.32 -9.34 -19.64
N TYR A 174 -16.63 -9.59 -19.59
CA TYR A 174 -17.19 -10.92 -19.30
C TYR A 174 -16.76 -11.97 -20.34
N SER A 175 -16.72 -11.61 -21.61
CA SER A 175 -16.26 -12.53 -22.68
C SER A 175 -14.80 -12.94 -22.51
N LYS A 176 -13.94 -12.01 -22.03
CA LYS A 176 -12.52 -12.26 -21.73
C LYS A 176 -12.35 -13.09 -20.47
N LEU A 177 -13.13 -12.81 -19.43
CA LEU A 177 -13.18 -13.60 -18.19
C LEU A 177 -13.49 -15.08 -18.50
N LYS A 178 -14.50 -15.33 -19.32
CA LYS A 178 -14.90 -16.70 -19.70
C LYS A 178 -13.81 -17.45 -20.45
N LYS A 179 -13.05 -16.75 -21.30
CA LYS A 179 -11.96 -17.33 -22.10
C LYS A 179 -10.64 -17.42 -21.35
N LYS A 180 -10.44 -16.62 -20.29
CA LYS A 180 -9.19 -16.46 -19.56
C LYS A 180 -7.98 -16.20 -20.46
N ASP A 181 -8.18 -15.38 -21.52
CA ASP A 181 -7.16 -15.07 -22.49
C ASP A 181 -6.16 -13.99 -22.00
N GLU A 182 -5.16 -13.66 -22.81
CA GLU A 182 -4.13 -12.65 -22.48
C GLU A 182 -4.73 -11.25 -22.21
N TYR A 183 -5.87 -10.94 -22.82
CA TYR A 183 -6.55 -9.65 -22.64
C TYR A 183 -7.22 -9.57 -21.28
N TYR A 184 -7.81 -10.67 -20.79
CA TYR A 184 -8.34 -10.74 -19.43
C TYR A 184 -7.24 -10.50 -18.40
N ASN A 185 -6.08 -11.16 -18.55
CA ASN A 185 -4.94 -10.94 -17.65
C ASN A 185 -4.50 -9.47 -17.68
N THR A 186 -4.47 -8.83 -18.85
CA THR A 186 -4.13 -7.41 -18.96
C THR A 186 -5.15 -6.51 -18.24
N ILE A 187 -6.44 -6.84 -18.32
CA ILE A 187 -7.51 -6.13 -17.58
C ILE A 187 -7.33 -6.29 -16.06
N CYS A 188 -7.03 -7.51 -15.62
CA CYS A 188 -6.74 -7.77 -14.19
C CYS A 188 -5.51 -7.01 -13.70
N ASP A 189 -4.44 -6.94 -14.51
CA ASP A 189 -3.24 -6.18 -14.17
C ASP A 189 -3.52 -4.68 -14.07
N LEU A 190 -4.33 -4.12 -14.99
CA LEU A 190 -4.76 -2.72 -14.94
C LEU A 190 -5.58 -2.42 -13.68
N TYR A 191 -6.50 -3.32 -13.33
CA TYR A 191 -7.30 -3.20 -12.13
C TYR A 191 -6.41 -3.24 -10.87
N LEU A 192 -5.60 -4.27 -10.72
CA LEU A 192 -4.73 -4.46 -9.56
C LEU A 192 -3.71 -3.32 -9.41
N GLY A 193 -3.04 -2.95 -10.50
CA GLY A 193 -2.08 -1.86 -10.48
C GLY A 193 -2.74 -0.50 -10.21
N GLY A 194 -3.98 -0.29 -10.69
CA GLY A 194 -4.78 0.87 -10.35
C GLY A 194 -5.14 0.92 -8.86
N VAL A 195 -5.46 -0.21 -8.25
CA VAL A 195 -5.66 -0.34 -6.79
C VAL A 195 -4.37 0.01 -6.05
N ILE A 196 -3.23 -0.57 -6.44
CA ILE A 196 -1.93 -0.28 -5.83
C ILE A 196 -1.59 1.22 -5.94
N ALA A 197 -1.75 1.81 -7.14
CA ALA A 197 -1.47 3.22 -7.35
C ALA A 197 -2.37 4.16 -6.53
N SER A 198 -3.57 3.72 -6.17
CA SER A 198 -4.48 4.50 -5.33
C SER A 198 -3.91 4.76 -3.94
N TYR A 199 -3.05 3.91 -3.42
CA TYR A 199 -2.35 4.18 -2.16
C TYR A 199 -1.46 5.42 -2.23
N LEU A 200 -0.99 5.81 -3.42
CA LEU A 200 -0.27 7.07 -3.60
C LEU A 200 -1.19 8.27 -3.79
N GLN A 201 -2.40 8.05 -4.30
CA GLN A 201 -3.37 9.10 -4.62
C GLN A 201 -4.22 9.52 -3.43
N PHE A 202 -4.13 8.82 -2.30
CA PHE A 202 -4.56 9.37 -1.04
C PHE A 202 -3.71 10.62 -0.74
N GLN A 203 -3.91 11.67 -1.56
CA GLN A 203 -3.64 13.00 -1.09
C GLN A 203 -4.50 13.12 0.17
N ILE A 204 -3.82 13.27 1.28
CA ILE A 204 -4.40 13.87 2.47
C ILE A 204 -4.85 15.26 2.01
N LYS A 205 -6.01 15.32 1.36
CA LYS A 205 -6.78 16.54 1.42
C LYS A 205 -6.99 16.67 2.92
N GLU A 206 -6.66 17.82 3.48
CA GLU A 206 -7.11 18.23 4.80
C GLU A 206 -8.66 18.23 4.81
N ARG A 207 -9.25 17.08 4.65
CA ARG A 207 -10.60 16.83 5.10
C ARG A 207 -10.41 16.70 6.60
N ILE A 208 -10.99 17.65 7.30
CA ILE A 208 -11.39 17.41 8.68
C ILE A 208 -12.29 16.18 8.58
N VAL A 209 -11.68 15.02 8.77
CA VAL A 209 -12.42 13.76 8.78
C VAL A 209 -13.07 13.74 10.15
N ASP A 210 -14.32 14.19 10.21
CA ASP A 210 -15.11 14.11 11.42
C ASP A 210 -15.62 12.66 11.63
N THR A 211 -14.67 11.73 11.56
CA THR A 211 -14.91 10.30 11.72
C THR A 211 -14.09 9.79 12.89
N GLU A 212 -14.77 9.16 13.80
CA GLU A 212 -14.21 8.53 14.98
C GLU A 212 -14.19 7.01 14.78
N LEU A 213 -13.05 6.40 15.01
CA LEU A 213 -12.82 4.96 14.89
C LEU A 213 -12.84 4.35 16.29
N LEU A 214 -13.78 3.45 16.53
CA LEU A 214 -13.82 2.68 17.77
C LEU A 214 -12.89 1.48 17.65
N ILE A 215 -12.00 1.33 18.61
CA ILE A 215 -11.10 0.18 18.68
C ILE A 215 -11.64 -0.87 19.63
N ASP A 216 -11.45 -2.13 19.25
CA ASP A 216 -11.77 -3.28 20.07
C ASP A 216 -10.54 -3.80 20.84
N THR A 217 -10.79 -4.80 21.69
CA THR A 217 -9.74 -5.46 22.48
C THR A 217 -8.62 -6.03 21.60
N ASN A 218 -8.95 -6.68 20.46
CA ASN A 218 -7.96 -7.35 19.63
C ASN A 218 -7.07 -6.34 18.91
N PHE A 219 -7.66 -5.25 18.41
CA PHE A 219 -6.91 -4.18 17.79
C PHE A 219 -5.91 -3.55 18.77
N TYR A 220 -6.36 -3.22 19.99
CA TYR A 220 -5.48 -2.63 21.00
C TYR A 220 -4.35 -3.58 21.41
N ILE A 221 -4.66 -4.85 21.68
CA ILE A 221 -3.65 -5.88 22.04
C ILE A 221 -2.62 -6.04 20.91
N SER A 222 -3.05 -5.98 19.66
CA SER A 222 -2.13 -6.00 18.51
C SER A 222 -1.29 -4.72 18.45
N LEU A 223 -1.89 -3.54 18.66
CA LEU A 223 -1.22 -2.25 18.62
C LEU A 223 -0.11 -2.09 19.67
N ILE A 224 -0.24 -2.76 20.82
CA ILE A 224 0.81 -2.79 21.87
C ILE A 224 1.76 -3.99 21.74
N ASN A 225 1.72 -4.70 20.60
CA ASN A 225 2.57 -5.85 20.28
C ASN A 225 2.40 -7.04 21.27
N LEU A 226 1.19 -7.27 21.73
CA LEU A 226 0.82 -8.43 22.55
C LEU A 226 -0.02 -9.46 21.76
N ASN A 227 0.13 -9.50 20.44
CA ASN A 227 -0.39 -10.50 19.49
C ASN A 227 0.75 -11.00 18.59
N THR A 228 0.46 -11.51 17.39
CA THR A 228 1.51 -11.86 16.41
C THR A 228 2.25 -10.62 15.90
N GLU A 229 3.46 -10.82 15.37
CA GLU A 229 4.25 -9.72 14.83
C GLU A 229 3.57 -9.10 13.60
N GLU A 230 2.97 -9.93 12.74
CA GLU A 230 2.23 -9.49 11.57
C GLU A 230 1.00 -8.64 11.94
N ALA A 231 0.29 -9.05 13.01
CA ALA A 231 -0.85 -8.28 13.51
C ALA A 231 -0.40 -6.92 14.08
N TYR A 232 0.72 -6.88 14.80
CA TYR A 232 1.30 -5.63 15.31
C TYR A 232 1.66 -4.68 14.17
N GLU A 233 2.44 -5.15 13.20
CA GLU A 233 2.88 -4.31 12.08
C GLU A 233 1.69 -3.77 11.27
N SER A 234 0.71 -4.63 11.00
CA SER A 234 -0.49 -4.23 10.28
C SER A 234 -1.35 -3.22 11.04
N CYS A 235 -1.58 -3.45 12.33
CA CYS A 235 -2.35 -2.53 13.17
C CYS A 235 -1.63 -1.19 13.37
N LYS A 236 -0.31 -1.21 13.57
CA LYS A 236 0.48 -0.01 13.70
C LYS A 236 0.46 0.84 12.43
N GLN A 237 0.68 0.22 11.27
CA GLN A 237 0.63 0.92 9.99
C GLN A 237 -0.76 1.54 9.73
N LEU A 238 -1.83 0.79 10.03
CA LEU A 238 -3.20 1.30 9.91
C LEU A 238 -3.44 2.47 10.87
N PHE A 239 -3.02 2.35 12.13
CA PHE A 239 -3.16 3.40 13.12
C PHE A 239 -2.42 4.68 12.72
N ASP A 240 -1.13 4.57 12.36
CA ASP A 240 -0.31 5.70 11.96
C ASP A 240 -0.87 6.40 10.70
N LEU A 241 -1.32 5.61 9.71
CA LEU A 241 -1.92 6.12 8.48
C LEU A 241 -3.21 6.89 8.76
N THR A 242 -4.11 6.31 9.56
CA THR A 242 -5.42 6.92 9.82
C THR A 242 -5.30 8.16 10.72
N ILE A 243 -4.38 8.19 11.69
CA ILE A 243 -4.03 9.41 12.43
C ILE A 243 -3.53 10.49 11.47
N ALA A 244 -2.60 10.15 10.55
CA ALA A 244 -2.10 11.09 9.55
C ALA A 244 -3.19 11.60 8.59
N MET A 245 -4.27 10.82 8.41
CA MET A 245 -5.46 11.21 7.63
C MET A 245 -6.46 12.05 8.45
N GLY A 246 -6.20 12.31 9.73
CA GLY A 246 -7.06 13.11 10.61
C GLY A 246 -8.21 12.36 11.26
N TYR A 247 -8.22 11.02 11.25
CA TYR A 247 -9.17 10.22 12.02
C TYR A 247 -8.89 10.33 13.51
N ARG A 248 -9.93 10.30 14.32
CA ARG A 248 -9.84 10.21 15.78
C ARG A 248 -10.10 8.77 16.20
N TYR A 249 -9.41 8.35 17.25
CA TYR A 249 -9.63 7.04 17.83
C TYR A 249 -10.29 7.15 19.19
N SER A 250 -11.21 6.23 19.46
CA SER A 250 -11.86 6.11 20.74
C SER A 250 -11.99 4.64 21.15
N ILE A 251 -12.09 4.43 22.44
CA ILE A 251 -12.29 3.13 23.06
C ILE A 251 -13.43 3.21 24.10
N LEU A 252 -14.27 2.19 24.14
CA LEU A 252 -15.33 2.11 25.13
C LEU A 252 -14.75 1.69 26.49
N GLU A 253 -15.31 2.22 27.58
CA GLU A 253 -14.95 1.81 28.93
C GLU A 253 -15.07 0.30 29.14
N THR A 254 -16.12 -0.31 28.60
CA THR A 254 -16.33 -1.77 28.61
C THR A 254 -15.19 -2.53 27.93
N THR A 255 -14.61 -1.98 26.86
CA THR A 255 -13.45 -2.57 26.17
C THR A 255 -12.19 -2.46 27.03
N ILE A 256 -12.01 -1.34 27.73
CA ILE A 256 -10.90 -1.17 28.69
C ILE A 256 -10.97 -2.24 29.79
N GLU A 257 -12.15 -2.47 30.35
CA GLU A 257 -12.35 -3.51 31.35
C GLU A 257 -12.06 -4.93 30.79
N GLN A 258 -12.48 -5.20 29.56
CA GLN A 258 -12.15 -6.47 28.88
C GLN A 258 -10.62 -6.65 28.73
N ILE A 259 -9.89 -5.60 28.35
CA ILE A 259 -8.43 -5.62 28.24
C ILE A 259 -7.79 -5.91 29.61
N LYS A 260 -8.22 -5.22 30.67
CA LYS A 260 -7.71 -5.44 32.04
C LYS A 260 -7.95 -6.87 32.51
N ILE A 261 -9.14 -7.40 32.27
CA ILE A 261 -9.49 -8.80 32.62
C ILE A 261 -8.62 -9.78 31.81
N LEU A 262 -8.45 -9.54 30.50
CA LEU A 262 -7.60 -10.37 29.66
C LEU A 262 -6.18 -10.40 30.16
N LEU A 263 -5.55 -9.22 30.39
CA LEU A 263 -4.18 -9.11 30.87
C LEU A 263 -4.02 -9.75 32.24
N SER A 264 -4.95 -9.52 33.17
CA SER A 264 -4.89 -10.15 34.51
C SER A 264 -4.89 -11.67 34.43
N LYS A 265 -5.77 -12.27 33.63
CA LYS A 265 -5.81 -13.73 33.42
C LYS A 265 -4.50 -14.27 32.80
N ARG A 266 -3.80 -13.46 31.99
CA ARG A 266 -2.54 -13.86 31.37
C ARG A 266 -1.34 -13.66 32.31
N VAL A 267 -1.39 -12.65 33.17
CA VAL A 267 -0.42 -12.47 34.29
C VAL A 267 -0.38 -13.72 35.18
N ASP A 268 -1.55 -14.27 35.52
CA ASP A 268 -1.64 -15.48 36.37
C ASP A 268 -1.02 -16.71 35.69
N LYS A 269 -1.08 -16.77 34.36
CA LYS A 269 -0.63 -17.92 33.55
C LYS A 269 0.74 -17.72 32.91
N ILE A 270 1.46 -16.66 33.21
CA ILE A 270 2.69 -16.31 32.48
C ILE A 270 3.80 -17.36 32.62
N ASN A 271 3.80 -18.09 33.72
CA ASN A 271 4.76 -19.19 33.94
C ASN A 271 4.54 -20.38 32.99
N GLU A 272 3.36 -20.47 32.37
CA GLU A 272 2.99 -21.50 31.43
C GLU A 272 3.14 -21.02 29.95
N LYS A 273 3.74 -19.84 29.72
CA LYS A 273 3.80 -19.17 28.41
C LYS A 273 4.35 -20.08 27.30
N GLY A 274 5.44 -20.80 27.56
CA GLY A 274 6.06 -21.67 26.56
C GLY A 274 5.17 -22.83 26.11
N LEU A 275 4.38 -23.41 27.02
CA LEU A 275 3.43 -24.48 26.70
C LEU A 275 2.20 -23.91 25.94
N LEU A 276 1.64 -22.80 26.43
CA LEU A 276 0.45 -22.18 25.87
C LEU A 276 0.72 -21.53 24.52
N ALA A 277 1.93 -20.99 24.31
CA ALA A 277 2.36 -20.42 23.03
C ALA A 277 2.33 -21.47 21.90
N SER A 278 2.67 -22.70 22.19
CA SER A 278 2.62 -23.81 21.21
C SER A 278 1.20 -24.17 20.77
N LEU A 279 0.19 -23.82 21.57
CA LEU A 279 -1.22 -24.13 21.32
C LEU A 279 -1.97 -23.02 20.60
N ASN A 280 -1.59 -21.78 20.80
CA ASN A 280 -2.24 -20.63 20.16
C ASN A 280 -1.26 -19.48 19.90
N VAL A 281 -0.82 -19.33 18.68
CA VAL A 281 0.15 -18.29 18.24
C VAL A 281 -0.37 -16.89 18.45
N ALA A 282 -1.68 -16.67 18.35
CA ALA A 282 -2.31 -15.33 18.49
C ALA A 282 -2.65 -14.95 19.95
N ASP A 283 -2.19 -15.73 20.95
CA ASP A 283 -2.40 -15.42 22.36
C ASP A 283 -1.35 -14.45 22.90
N VAL A 284 -1.74 -13.62 23.88
CA VAL A 284 -0.84 -12.71 24.60
C VAL A 284 0.37 -13.44 25.18
N LEU A 285 0.22 -14.66 25.66
CA LEU A 285 1.33 -15.47 26.21
C LEU A 285 2.35 -15.87 25.12
N SER A 286 1.91 -16.09 23.89
CA SER A 286 2.81 -16.31 22.75
C SER A 286 3.64 -15.05 22.45
N ALA A 287 3.03 -13.88 22.52
CA ALA A 287 3.75 -12.61 22.38
C ALA A 287 4.73 -12.39 23.55
N CYS A 288 4.35 -12.77 24.79
CA CYS A 288 5.24 -12.72 25.95
C CYS A 288 6.44 -13.64 25.78
N ASP A 289 6.24 -14.85 25.23
CA ASP A 289 7.34 -15.79 24.97
C ASP A 289 8.25 -15.25 23.85
N ARG A 290 7.71 -14.82 22.73
CA ARG A 290 8.44 -14.23 21.60
C ARG A 290 9.29 -13.03 22.01
N ARG A 291 8.77 -12.18 22.90
CA ARG A 291 9.42 -10.93 23.36
C ARG A 291 10.18 -11.06 24.67
N ASN A 292 10.24 -12.26 25.25
CA ASN A 292 10.84 -12.51 26.56
C ASN A 292 10.26 -11.63 27.68
N LEU A 293 8.95 -11.33 27.63
CA LEU A 293 8.31 -10.53 28.67
C LEU A 293 8.13 -11.32 29.96
N THR A 294 8.33 -10.61 31.06
CA THR A 294 8.14 -11.13 32.43
C THR A 294 6.73 -10.84 32.94
N LYS A 295 6.40 -11.40 34.10
CA LYS A 295 5.16 -11.10 34.81
C LYS A 295 5.04 -9.61 35.10
N THR A 296 6.09 -8.99 35.58
CA THR A 296 6.13 -7.56 35.88
C THR A 296 5.93 -6.68 34.66
N ASP A 297 6.46 -7.11 33.50
CA ASP A 297 6.24 -6.36 32.25
C ASP A 297 4.77 -6.39 31.86
N LEU A 298 4.11 -7.55 31.97
CA LEU A 298 2.70 -7.68 31.63
C LEU A 298 1.79 -6.92 32.63
N GLU A 299 2.13 -6.92 33.91
CA GLU A 299 1.48 -6.08 34.92
C GLU A 299 1.60 -4.59 34.58
N ARG A 300 2.77 -4.12 34.14
CA ARG A 300 2.97 -2.74 33.70
C ARG A 300 2.08 -2.36 32.50
N TYR A 301 1.91 -3.25 31.51
CA TYR A 301 0.97 -3.00 30.42
C TYR A 301 -0.46 -2.79 30.90
N LYS A 302 -0.88 -3.55 31.93
CA LYS A 302 -2.21 -3.42 32.52
C LYS A 302 -2.34 -2.12 33.33
N ASP A 303 -1.35 -1.81 34.17
CA ASP A 303 -1.40 -0.68 35.09
C ASP A 303 -1.28 0.66 34.34
N ASN A 304 -0.45 0.72 33.29
CA ASN A 304 -0.25 1.91 32.47
C ASN A 304 -1.24 2.02 31.28
N LEU A 305 -2.28 1.19 31.23
CA LEU A 305 -3.23 1.14 30.12
C LEU A 305 -3.82 2.52 29.78
N LEU A 306 -4.27 3.26 30.79
CA LEU A 306 -4.89 4.57 30.58
C LEU A 306 -3.89 5.61 30.09
N ASP A 307 -2.68 5.59 30.63
CA ASP A 307 -1.60 6.49 30.21
C ASP A 307 -1.16 6.18 28.76
N ASP A 308 -1.10 4.91 28.40
CA ASP A 308 -0.78 4.50 27.03
C ASP A 308 -1.86 4.95 26.03
N LEU A 309 -3.15 4.79 26.37
CA LEU A 309 -4.26 5.31 25.57
C LEU A 309 -4.15 6.83 25.39
N ALA A 310 -3.91 7.58 26.48
CA ALA A 310 -3.73 9.02 26.42
C ALA A 310 -2.53 9.44 25.55
N THR A 311 -1.39 8.75 25.70
CA THR A 311 -0.19 8.99 24.90
C THR A 311 -0.42 8.77 23.40
N LYS A 312 -1.24 7.77 23.04
CA LYS A 312 -1.63 7.49 21.67
C LYS A 312 -2.77 8.39 21.13
N GLY A 313 -3.29 9.29 21.95
CA GLY A 313 -4.41 10.17 21.58
C GLY A 313 -5.73 9.44 21.38
N ILE A 314 -5.93 8.31 22.08
CA ILE A 314 -7.17 7.52 22.03
C ILE A 314 -8.11 8.02 23.12
N ASN A 315 -9.30 8.50 22.73
CA ASN A 315 -10.29 9.01 23.67
C ASN A 315 -11.06 7.86 24.34
N ILE A 316 -11.51 8.09 25.58
CA ILE A 316 -12.36 7.12 26.29
C ILE A 316 -13.81 7.58 26.21
N ILE A 317 -14.70 6.66 25.78
CA ILE A 317 -16.15 6.85 25.74
C ILE A 317 -16.74 6.05 26.92
N TYR A 318 -17.44 6.76 27.79
CA TYR A 318 -18.10 6.23 28.98
C TYR A 318 -19.53 5.78 28.68
#